data_ad3a3798c2e2448651c90d07817f62e2
#
_entry.id   ad3a3798c2e2448651c90d07817f62e2
#
_cell.length_a   1.000
_cell.length_b   1.000
_cell.length_c   1.000
_cell.angle_alpha   90.00
_cell.angle_beta   90.00
_cell.angle_gamma   90.00
#
_symmetry.space_group_name_H-M   'P 1'
#
loop_
_entity.id
_entity.type
_entity.pdbx_description
1 polymer ?
#
loop_
_entity_poly.entity_id
_entity_poly.type
_entity_poly.pdbx_seq_one_letter_code
_entity_poly.pdbx_strand_id
1 'polypeptide(L)'
;MPRIRFQAKLTAISSQTILRLPEAASSKLPSRGMSMVEGTFNGHAFQAPLEPDGMGSHWFRVSHTMLKAARAEVGDSVSVALEPMAPWPEPEVPADLAAALASAPQARRLWMDITPVARWDWIRWIRSTRNRDTRTIRIEKTLSKLRSGKRAACCFNRSQCTDPSMSRNGVLLEPAPDLGKAEGRQARSRRT
;
A
#
# COMPACT_ATOMS: atom_id res chain seq x y z
N MET A 1 2.06 -3.74 -23.10
CA MET A 1 3.34 -3.06 -22.75
C MET A 1 4.36 -4.09 -22.31
N PRO A 2 5.67 -3.87 -22.49
CA PRO A 2 6.66 -4.83 -22.03
C PRO A 2 6.64 -4.91 -20.49
N ARG A 3 6.76 -6.13 -19.98
CA ARG A 3 6.80 -6.42 -18.54
C ARG A 3 8.02 -5.77 -17.89
N ILE A 4 7.80 -4.93 -16.87
CA ILE A 4 8.86 -4.24 -16.12
C ILE A 4 9.46 -5.23 -15.12
N ARG A 5 10.78 -5.48 -15.22
CA ARG A 5 11.50 -6.42 -14.34
C ARG A 5 12.55 -5.69 -13.53
N PHE A 6 12.65 -6.00 -12.24
CA PHE A 6 13.65 -5.44 -11.33
C PHE A 6 13.85 -6.33 -10.11
N GLN A 7 14.90 -6.01 -9.37
CA GLN A 7 15.09 -6.52 -8.01
C GLN A 7 15.03 -5.35 -7.03
N ALA A 8 14.47 -5.59 -5.84
CA ALA A 8 14.41 -4.59 -4.80
C ALA A 8 14.42 -5.26 -3.42
N LYS A 9 14.97 -4.54 -2.44
CA LYS A 9 15.03 -4.98 -1.04
C LYS A 9 13.70 -4.72 -0.34
N LEU A 10 13.23 -5.70 0.42
CA LEU A 10 12.10 -5.54 1.31
C LEU A 10 12.50 -4.74 2.54
N THR A 11 11.74 -3.71 2.85
CA THR A 11 12.00 -2.86 4.00
C THR A 11 10.80 -2.79 4.93
N ALA A 12 11.05 -2.57 6.22
CA ALA A 12 9.99 -2.31 7.19
C ALA A 12 9.89 -0.81 7.46
N ILE A 13 8.71 -0.25 7.31
CA ILE A 13 8.39 1.10 7.80
C ILE A 13 7.26 0.97 8.81
N SER A 14 7.52 1.40 10.03
CA SER A 14 6.62 1.12 11.16
C SER A 14 6.42 -0.39 11.30
N SER A 15 5.24 -0.89 11.10
CA SER A 15 4.92 -2.31 11.20
C SER A 15 4.45 -2.88 9.86
N GLN A 16 4.78 -2.21 8.76
CA GLN A 16 4.42 -2.63 7.41
C GLN A 16 5.67 -3.02 6.63
N THR A 17 5.59 -4.14 5.91
CA THR A 17 6.60 -4.49 4.92
C THR A 17 6.25 -3.80 3.62
N ILE A 18 7.19 -3.09 3.06
CA ILE A 18 7.04 -2.36 1.82
C ILE A 18 8.14 -2.71 0.83
N LEU A 19 7.83 -2.52 -0.43
CA LEU A 19 8.79 -2.58 -1.52
C LEU A 19 8.72 -1.26 -2.29
N ARG A 20 9.87 -0.56 -2.37
CA ARG A 20 10.06 0.63 -3.19
C ARG A 20 10.61 0.20 -4.54
N LEU A 21 10.04 0.68 -5.61
CA LEU A 21 10.55 0.43 -6.95
C LEU A 21 11.84 1.21 -7.18
N PRO A 22 12.83 0.65 -7.87
CA PRO A 22 13.91 1.44 -8.43
C PRO A 22 13.35 2.51 -9.39
N GLU A 23 13.94 3.69 -9.42
CA GLU A 23 13.49 4.80 -10.27
C GLU A 23 13.37 4.40 -11.75
N ALA A 24 14.36 3.65 -12.25
CA ALA A 24 14.37 3.14 -13.61
C ALA A 24 13.21 2.18 -13.94
N ALA A 25 12.66 1.49 -12.95
CA ALA A 25 11.46 0.66 -13.10
C ALA A 25 10.19 1.52 -13.02
N SER A 26 10.16 2.43 -12.06
CA SER A 26 9.05 3.34 -11.84
C SER A 26 8.81 4.28 -13.03
N SER A 27 9.87 4.76 -13.68
CA SER A 27 9.76 5.65 -14.85
C SER A 27 9.06 5.03 -16.07
N LYS A 28 8.97 3.69 -16.12
CA LYS A 28 8.28 2.94 -17.18
C LYS A 28 6.76 2.81 -16.94
N LEU A 29 6.26 3.25 -15.80
CA LEU A 29 4.82 3.24 -15.52
C LEU A 29 4.12 4.37 -16.29
N PRO A 30 2.83 4.17 -16.66
CA PRO A 30 2.09 5.13 -17.48
C PRO A 30 1.71 6.41 -16.72
N SER A 31 1.83 6.40 -15.40
CA SER A 31 1.44 7.53 -14.53
C SER A 31 2.42 7.71 -13.40
N ARG A 32 2.64 8.96 -12.99
CA ARG A 32 3.35 9.31 -11.76
C ARG A 32 2.44 9.23 -10.52
N GLY A 33 1.13 9.11 -10.74
CA GLY A 33 0.15 8.86 -9.68
C GLY A 33 0.01 7.39 -9.34
N MET A 34 -1.05 7.03 -8.62
CA MET A 34 -1.36 5.63 -8.35
C MET A 34 -1.53 4.83 -9.64
N SER A 35 -0.93 3.65 -9.69
CA SER A 35 -1.05 2.71 -10.80
C SER A 35 -1.39 1.32 -10.28
N MET A 36 -2.41 0.67 -10.87
CA MET A 36 -2.66 -0.74 -10.59
C MET A 36 -1.73 -1.58 -11.46
N VAL A 37 -1.14 -2.59 -10.86
CA VAL A 37 -0.26 -3.52 -11.54
C VAL A 37 -0.61 -4.97 -11.20
N GLU A 38 -0.28 -5.85 -12.14
CA GLU A 38 -0.25 -7.28 -11.91
C GLU A 38 1.12 -7.84 -12.31
N GLY A 39 1.47 -9.01 -11.78
CA GLY A 39 2.74 -9.61 -12.11
C GLY A 39 3.15 -10.74 -11.19
N THR A 40 4.46 -10.91 -11.02
CA THR A 40 5.04 -11.92 -10.14
C THR A 40 6.01 -11.31 -9.14
N PHE A 41 5.97 -11.82 -7.93
CA PHE A 41 6.84 -11.49 -6.80
C PHE A 41 7.54 -12.79 -6.36
N ASN A 42 8.84 -12.93 -6.62
CA ASN A 42 9.58 -14.19 -6.52
C ASN A 42 8.85 -15.35 -7.20
N GLY A 43 8.29 -15.13 -8.40
CA GLY A 43 7.54 -16.12 -9.16
C GLY A 43 6.07 -16.30 -8.79
N HIS A 44 5.60 -15.78 -7.65
CA HIS A 44 4.21 -15.87 -7.22
C HIS A 44 3.38 -14.71 -7.76
N ALA A 45 2.22 -15.01 -8.33
CA ALA A 45 1.32 -14.01 -8.91
C ALA A 45 0.82 -13.03 -7.84
N PHE A 46 0.75 -11.75 -8.19
CA PHE A 46 0.18 -10.72 -7.33
C PHE A 46 -0.48 -9.62 -8.15
N GLN A 47 -1.36 -8.88 -7.50
CA GLN A 47 -1.91 -7.61 -7.95
C GLN A 47 -1.79 -6.60 -6.80
N ALA A 48 -1.39 -5.38 -7.11
CA ALA A 48 -1.27 -4.34 -6.09
C ALA A 48 -1.40 -2.94 -6.70
N PRO A 49 -1.99 -1.98 -5.95
CA PRO A 49 -1.86 -0.58 -6.27
C PRO A 49 -0.45 -0.10 -5.88
N LEU A 50 0.24 0.49 -6.83
CA LEU A 50 1.48 1.22 -6.58
C LEU A 50 1.14 2.65 -6.18
N GLU A 51 1.75 3.13 -5.12
CA GLU A 51 1.60 4.50 -4.63
C GLU A 51 2.86 5.30 -4.93
N PRO A 52 2.75 6.60 -5.30
CA PRO A 52 3.94 7.45 -5.42
C PRO A 52 4.64 7.59 -4.07
N ASP A 53 5.96 7.57 -4.08
CA ASP A 53 6.79 7.71 -2.87
C ASP A 53 7.07 9.17 -2.47
N GLY A 54 6.62 10.14 -3.28
CA GLY A 54 6.88 11.56 -3.09
C GLY A 54 8.29 12.00 -3.52
N MET A 55 9.13 11.09 -4.00
CA MET A 55 10.51 11.32 -4.43
C MET A 55 10.75 10.93 -5.90
N GLY A 56 9.69 10.74 -6.69
CA GLY A 56 9.80 10.41 -8.11
C GLY A 56 9.70 8.93 -8.43
N SER A 57 9.53 8.07 -7.43
CA SER A 57 9.30 6.64 -7.62
C SER A 57 7.95 6.20 -7.06
N HIS A 58 7.73 4.88 -7.06
CA HIS A 58 6.55 4.23 -6.53
C HIS A 58 6.93 3.19 -5.48
N TRP A 59 5.97 2.82 -4.67
CA TRP A 59 6.07 1.78 -3.66
C TRP A 59 4.73 1.06 -3.48
N PHE A 60 4.76 -0.12 -2.86
CA PHE A 60 3.55 -0.82 -2.45
C PHE A 60 3.77 -1.61 -1.16
N ARG A 61 2.67 -1.91 -0.48
CA ARG A 61 2.68 -2.76 0.72
C ARG A 61 2.71 -4.22 0.31
N VAL A 62 3.67 -4.95 0.85
CA VAL A 62 3.75 -6.39 0.68
C VAL A 62 2.94 -7.05 1.80
N SER A 63 1.89 -7.78 1.43
CA SER A 63 1.05 -8.47 2.40
C SER A 63 1.75 -9.67 3.02
N HIS A 64 1.32 -10.07 4.22
CA HIS A 64 1.83 -11.29 4.86
C HIS A 64 1.63 -12.52 3.96
N THR A 65 0.52 -12.59 3.23
CA THR A 65 0.25 -13.68 2.28
C THR A 65 1.28 -13.72 1.16
N MET A 66 1.66 -12.57 0.60
CA MET A 66 2.71 -12.48 -0.42
C MET A 66 4.07 -12.91 0.13
N LEU A 67 4.44 -12.45 1.33
CA LEU A 67 5.69 -12.82 1.98
C LEU A 67 5.77 -14.33 2.21
N LYS A 68 4.69 -14.91 2.73
CA LYS A 68 4.61 -16.35 2.98
C LYS A 68 4.71 -17.16 1.69
N ALA A 69 3.98 -16.78 0.64
CA ALA A 69 4.03 -17.44 -0.65
C ALA A 69 5.45 -17.39 -1.25
N ALA A 70 6.08 -16.22 -1.22
CA ALA A 70 7.41 -16.00 -1.77
C ALA A 70 8.56 -16.50 -0.87
N ARG A 71 8.26 -17.00 0.35
CA ARG A 71 9.24 -17.36 1.39
C ARG A 71 10.28 -16.25 1.60
N ALA A 72 9.79 -15.00 1.71
CA ALA A 72 10.62 -13.82 1.82
C ALA A 72 10.35 -13.07 3.11
N GLU A 73 11.38 -12.42 3.65
CA GLU A 73 11.35 -11.65 4.89
C GLU A 73 11.87 -10.23 4.65
N VAL A 74 11.64 -9.35 5.63
CA VAL A 74 12.23 -7.99 5.63
C VAL A 74 13.75 -8.10 5.59
N GLY A 75 14.36 -7.38 4.67
CA GLY A 75 15.79 -7.42 4.41
C GLY A 75 16.17 -8.22 3.17
N ASP A 76 15.31 -9.13 2.71
CA ASP A 76 15.57 -9.91 1.51
C ASP A 76 15.46 -9.06 0.24
N SER A 77 16.27 -9.43 -0.77
CA SER A 77 16.11 -8.94 -2.12
C SER A 77 15.18 -9.86 -2.90
N VAL A 78 14.14 -9.28 -3.49
CA VAL A 78 13.11 -10.02 -4.22
C VAL A 78 13.11 -9.65 -5.70
N SER A 79 12.80 -10.62 -6.55
CA SER A 79 12.61 -10.41 -7.98
C SER A 79 11.16 -10.09 -8.27
N VAL A 80 10.93 -8.98 -8.95
CA VAL A 80 9.59 -8.51 -9.34
C VAL A 80 9.51 -8.36 -10.84
N ALA A 81 8.44 -8.89 -11.42
CA ALA A 81 8.07 -8.64 -12.80
C ALA A 81 6.62 -8.17 -12.81
N LEU A 82 6.36 -6.97 -13.29
CA LEU A 82 5.02 -6.37 -13.25
C LEU A 82 4.67 -5.67 -14.58
N GLU A 83 3.39 -5.48 -14.78
CA GLU A 83 2.85 -4.70 -15.89
C GLU A 83 1.64 -3.89 -15.41
N PRO A 84 1.43 -2.69 -15.96
CA PRO A 84 0.25 -1.90 -15.65
C PRO A 84 -1.02 -2.64 -16.06
N MET A 85 -2.02 -2.57 -15.18
CA MET A 85 -3.33 -3.18 -15.40
C MET A 85 -4.38 -2.10 -15.66
N ALA A 86 -5.16 -2.28 -16.72
CA ALA A 86 -6.33 -1.46 -17.03
C ALA A 86 -7.42 -2.34 -17.69
N PRO A 87 -8.69 -2.22 -17.32
CA PRO A 87 -9.22 -1.36 -16.24
C PRO A 87 -8.80 -1.81 -14.85
N TRP A 88 -8.89 -0.92 -13.87
CA TRP A 88 -8.67 -1.27 -12.46
C TRP A 88 -9.70 -2.32 -12.01
N PRO A 89 -9.27 -3.37 -11.30
CA PRO A 89 -10.20 -4.36 -10.76
C PRO A 89 -11.06 -3.74 -9.64
N GLU A 90 -12.20 -4.36 -9.39
CA GLU A 90 -13.02 -4.01 -8.24
C GLU A 90 -12.24 -4.32 -6.94
N PRO A 91 -12.16 -3.35 -6.00
CA PRO A 91 -11.51 -3.62 -4.74
C PRO A 91 -12.37 -4.50 -3.84
N GLU A 92 -11.71 -5.36 -3.07
CA GLU A 92 -12.37 -6.05 -1.96
C GLU A 92 -12.78 -5.03 -0.89
N VAL A 93 -14.09 -4.89 -0.67
CA VAL A 93 -14.66 -3.97 0.31
C VAL A 93 -14.53 -4.56 1.72
N PRO A 94 -13.85 -3.87 2.65
CA PRO A 94 -13.75 -4.34 4.03
C PRO A 94 -15.13 -4.56 4.67
N ALA A 95 -15.27 -5.60 5.49
CA ALA A 95 -16.56 -6.01 6.08
C ALA A 95 -17.27 -4.89 6.87
N ASP A 96 -16.51 -4.09 7.62
CA ASP A 96 -17.04 -2.95 8.38
C ASP A 96 -17.57 -1.83 7.45
N LEU A 97 -16.88 -1.53 6.35
CA LEU A 97 -17.36 -0.58 5.34
C LEU A 97 -18.58 -1.16 4.60
N ALA A 98 -18.56 -2.44 4.26
CA ALA A 98 -19.67 -3.11 3.58
C ALA A 98 -20.96 -3.05 4.45
N ALA A 99 -20.85 -3.35 5.75
CA ALA A 99 -21.95 -3.25 6.70
C ALA A 99 -22.49 -1.80 6.80
N ALA A 100 -21.58 -0.83 6.88
CA ALA A 100 -21.94 0.59 6.95
C ALA A 100 -22.63 1.08 5.66
N LEU A 101 -22.19 0.63 4.49
CA LEU A 101 -22.84 0.93 3.20
C LEU A 101 -24.23 0.26 3.11
N ALA A 102 -24.39 -0.96 3.64
CA ALA A 102 -25.67 -1.66 3.65
C ALA A 102 -26.73 -0.89 4.46
N SER A 103 -26.33 -0.26 5.57
CA SER A 103 -27.21 0.56 6.41
C SER A 103 -27.43 1.99 5.90
N ALA A 104 -26.81 2.39 4.79
CA ALA A 104 -26.88 3.73 4.22
C ALA A 104 -27.23 3.73 2.73
N PRO A 105 -28.51 3.52 2.33
CA PRO A 105 -28.89 3.33 0.94
C PRO A 105 -28.48 4.44 -0.04
N GLN A 106 -28.49 5.70 0.40
CA GLN A 106 -28.07 6.83 -0.43
C GLN A 106 -26.56 6.79 -0.71
N ALA A 107 -25.74 6.53 0.33
CA ALA A 107 -24.28 6.41 0.16
C ALA A 107 -23.95 5.19 -0.71
N ARG A 108 -24.67 4.07 -0.53
CA ARG A 108 -24.49 2.85 -1.31
C ARG A 108 -24.76 3.09 -2.80
N ARG A 109 -25.80 3.85 -3.16
CA ARG A 109 -26.08 4.17 -4.58
C ARG A 109 -24.89 4.88 -5.22
N LEU A 110 -24.34 5.93 -4.58
CA LEU A 110 -23.18 6.61 -5.13
C LEU A 110 -21.91 5.75 -5.10
N TRP A 111 -21.74 4.89 -4.08
CA TRP A 111 -20.66 3.92 -4.04
C TRP A 111 -20.67 2.98 -5.26
N MET A 112 -21.83 2.53 -5.70
CA MET A 112 -21.96 1.68 -6.88
C MET A 112 -21.75 2.43 -8.20
N ASP A 113 -21.94 3.76 -8.19
CA ASP A 113 -21.81 4.62 -9.36
C ASP A 113 -20.40 5.20 -9.59
N ILE A 114 -19.57 5.27 -8.54
CA ILE A 114 -18.17 5.71 -8.67
C ILE A 114 -17.29 4.64 -9.30
N THR A 115 -16.17 5.07 -9.92
CA THR A 115 -15.24 4.17 -10.60
C THR A 115 -14.49 3.24 -9.61
N PRO A 116 -14.00 2.07 -10.07
CA PRO A 116 -13.13 1.21 -9.25
C PRO A 116 -11.95 1.98 -8.63
N VAL A 117 -11.28 2.85 -9.39
CA VAL A 117 -10.20 3.71 -8.89
C VAL A 117 -10.63 4.54 -7.68
N ALA A 118 -11.81 5.17 -7.76
CA ALA A 118 -12.33 5.97 -6.64
C ALA A 118 -12.66 5.09 -5.42
N ARG A 119 -13.17 3.86 -5.62
CA ARG A 119 -13.38 2.90 -4.52
C ARG A 119 -12.07 2.48 -3.88
N TRP A 120 -11.03 2.21 -4.68
CA TRP A 120 -9.69 1.93 -4.18
C TRP A 120 -9.15 3.08 -3.33
N ASP A 121 -9.33 4.33 -3.73
CA ASP A 121 -8.91 5.51 -2.96
C ASP A 121 -9.61 5.60 -1.60
N TRP A 122 -10.92 5.38 -1.54
CA TRP A 122 -11.67 5.35 -0.29
C TRP A 122 -11.18 4.25 0.64
N ILE A 123 -11.03 3.03 0.12
CA ILE A 123 -10.58 1.87 0.90
C ILE A 123 -9.16 2.08 1.40
N ARG A 124 -8.27 2.59 0.56
CA ARG A 124 -6.91 2.93 0.94
C ARG A 124 -6.88 3.92 2.10
N TRP A 125 -7.67 4.98 2.02
CA TRP A 125 -7.76 5.97 3.09
C TRP A 125 -8.30 5.37 4.40
N ILE A 126 -9.31 4.50 4.35
CA ILE A 126 -9.84 3.81 5.52
C ILE A 126 -8.80 2.84 6.11
N ARG A 127 -8.06 2.12 5.25
CA ARG A 127 -7.04 1.15 5.67
C ARG A 127 -5.74 1.79 6.18
N SER A 128 -5.50 3.07 5.93
CA SER A 128 -4.25 3.74 6.33
C SER A 128 -4.18 4.08 7.83
N THR A 129 -5.11 3.65 8.65
CA THR A 129 -5.05 3.76 10.12
C THR A 129 -5.20 2.41 10.79
N ARG A 130 -4.50 2.22 11.90
CA ARG A 130 -4.64 1.06 12.81
C ARG A 130 -5.52 1.36 14.00
N ASN A 131 -5.73 2.64 14.31
CA ASN A 131 -6.60 3.06 15.39
C ASN A 131 -8.06 2.78 15.00
N ARG A 132 -8.77 2.00 15.82
CA ARG A 132 -10.15 1.59 15.58
C ARG A 132 -11.11 2.78 15.52
N ASP A 133 -10.96 3.74 16.42
CA ASP A 133 -11.84 4.91 16.50
C ASP A 133 -11.65 5.78 15.27
N THR A 134 -10.39 6.03 14.87
CA THR A 134 -10.08 6.76 13.64
C THR A 134 -10.65 6.04 12.42
N ARG A 135 -10.62 4.71 12.39
CA ARG A 135 -11.17 3.93 11.29
C ARG A 135 -12.69 4.08 11.22
N THR A 136 -13.39 3.99 12.35
CA THR A 136 -14.84 4.23 12.45
C THR A 136 -15.19 5.64 11.95
N ILE A 137 -14.51 6.67 12.43
CA ILE A 137 -14.70 8.05 11.99
C ILE A 137 -14.48 8.20 10.46
N ARG A 138 -13.52 7.49 9.89
CA ARG A 138 -13.27 7.53 8.43
C ARG A 138 -14.40 6.87 7.65
N ILE A 139 -14.95 5.76 8.12
CA ILE A 139 -16.11 5.12 7.51
C ILE A 139 -17.32 6.06 7.55
N GLU A 140 -17.62 6.66 8.69
CA GLU A 140 -18.71 7.64 8.84
C GLU A 140 -18.53 8.84 7.90
N LYS A 141 -17.31 9.39 7.83
CA LYS A 141 -16.99 10.48 6.89
C LYS A 141 -17.14 10.04 5.43
N THR A 142 -16.79 8.80 5.10
CA THR A 142 -17.00 8.25 3.76
C THR A 142 -18.49 8.25 3.42
N LEU A 143 -19.34 7.71 4.29
CA LEU A 143 -20.80 7.71 4.08
C LEU A 143 -21.38 9.12 3.96
N SER A 144 -20.95 10.05 4.83
CA SER A 144 -21.40 11.44 4.80
C SER A 144 -21.03 12.11 3.48
N LYS A 145 -19.79 11.95 3.01
CA LYS A 145 -19.33 12.52 1.74
C LYS A 145 -20.01 11.90 0.54
N LEU A 146 -20.21 10.59 0.52
CA LEU A 146 -20.98 9.93 -0.54
C LEU A 146 -22.43 10.45 -0.57
N ARG A 147 -23.08 10.62 0.59
CA ARG A 147 -24.43 11.21 0.64
C ARG A 147 -24.48 12.64 0.09
N SER A 148 -23.42 13.43 0.27
CA SER A 148 -23.29 14.79 -0.29
C SER A 148 -22.82 14.82 -1.75
N GLY A 149 -22.77 13.68 -2.45
CA GLY A 149 -22.40 13.61 -3.86
C GLY A 149 -20.89 13.63 -4.14
N LYS A 150 -20.03 13.53 -3.13
CA LYS A 150 -18.57 13.50 -3.32
C LYS A 150 -18.12 12.13 -3.86
N ARG A 151 -17.54 12.13 -5.04
CA ARG A 151 -17.14 10.88 -5.76
C ARG A 151 -15.73 10.39 -5.40
N ALA A 152 -14.91 11.22 -4.78
CA ALA A 152 -13.53 10.88 -4.42
C ALA A 152 -13.25 11.17 -2.95
N ALA A 153 -12.33 10.42 -2.36
CA ALA A 153 -11.82 10.69 -1.02
C ALA A 153 -11.16 12.09 -0.99
N CYS A 154 -11.43 12.85 0.07
CA CYS A 154 -11.04 14.27 0.14
C CYS A 154 -9.53 14.50 0.28
N CYS A 155 -8.73 13.46 0.40
CA CYS A 155 -7.31 13.57 0.71
C CYS A 155 -6.46 13.55 -0.56
N PHE A 156 -6.60 14.57 -1.41
CA PHE A 156 -5.56 14.91 -2.39
C PHE A 156 -4.34 15.53 -1.70
N ASN A 157 -4.51 16.08 -0.51
CA ASN A 157 -3.39 16.59 0.27
C ASN A 157 -2.82 15.46 1.13
N ARG A 158 -1.80 14.79 0.65
CA ARG A 158 -1.08 13.72 1.36
C ARG A 158 -0.47 14.20 2.68
N SER A 159 -0.21 15.49 2.82
CA SER A 159 0.26 16.12 4.05
C SER A 159 -0.73 15.98 5.23
N GLN A 160 -1.97 15.65 4.93
CA GLN A 160 -3.02 15.39 5.95
C GLN A 160 -3.36 13.89 6.06
N CYS A 161 -2.70 13.04 5.29
CA CYS A 161 -2.92 11.61 5.36
C CYS A 161 -2.14 11.04 6.56
N THR A 162 -2.84 10.37 7.45
CA THR A 162 -2.24 9.70 8.61
C THR A 162 -1.78 8.29 8.29
N ASP A 163 -1.26 8.05 7.08
CA ASP A 163 -0.61 6.80 6.74
C ASP A 163 0.69 6.69 7.53
N PRO A 164 0.87 5.66 8.36
CA PRO A 164 2.05 5.54 9.20
C PRO A 164 3.35 5.34 8.41
N SER A 165 3.26 5.04 7.12
CA SER A 165 4.42 4.89 6.24
C SER A 165 4.78 6.18 5.49
N MET A 166 3.97 7.22 5.61
CA MET A 166 4.15 8.50 4.91
C MET A 166 4.40 9.65 5.88
N SER A 167 5.30 10.55 5.52
CA SER A 167 5.48 11.83 6.21
C SER A 167 4.29 12.76 5.97
N ARG A 168 4.19 13.82 6.78
CA ARG A 168 3.17 14.87 6.59
C ARG A 168 3.25 15.55 5.22
N ASN A 169 4.42 15.56 4.59
CA ASN A 169 4.64 16.13 3.26
C ASN A 169 4.35 15.13 2.11
N GLY A 170 3.84 13.95 2.42
CA GLY A 170 3.51 12.93 1.41
C GLY A 170 4.72 12.21 0.84
N VAL A 171 5.83 12.21 1.56
CA VAL A 171 7.04 11.44 1.23
C VAL A 171 7.04 10.15 2.02
N LEU A 172 7.37 9.04 1.37
CA LEU A 172 7.55 7.75 2.01
C LEU A 172 8.67 7.87 3.06
N LEU A 173 8.40 7.40 4.28
CA LEU A 173 9.40 7.41 5.35
C LEU A 173 10.56 6.47 5.00
N GLU A 174 11.75 6.82 5.47
CA GLU A 174 12.87 5.89 5.39
C GLU A 174 12.71 4.77 6.42
N PRO A 175 13.17 3.55 6.10
CA PRO A 175 13.24 2.48 7.08
C PRO A 175 14.09 2.91 8.27
N ALA A 176 13.76 2.44 9.48
CA ALA A 176 14.65 2.60 10.60
C ALA A 176 16.04 2.05 10.22
N PRO A 177 17.13 2.74 10.60
CA PRO A 177 18.47 2.24 10.35
C PRO A 177 18.56 0.82 10.92
N ASP A 178 19.10 -0.09 10.12
CA ASP A 178 19.37 -1.47 10.54
C ASP A 178 20.44 -1.39 11.63
N LEU A 179 19.99 -1.29 12.89
CA LEU A 179 20.86 -1.47 14.05
C LEU A 179 21.24 -2.94 14.06
N GLY A 180 22.25 -3.26 13.22
CA GLY A 180 22.70 -4.58 12.93
C GLY A 180 22.60 -5.49 14.15
N LYS A 181 22.21 -6.73 13.94
CA LYS A 181 22.39 -7.79 14.94
C LYS A 181 23.85 -7.72 15.39
N ALA A 182 24.09 -6.90 16.43
CA ALA A 182 25.39 -6.78 17.04
C ALA A 182 25.85 -8.20 17.40
N GLU A 183 26.98 -8.54 16.87
CA GLU A 183 27.73 -9.77 17.04
C GLU A 183 27.65 -10.29 18.47
N GLY A 184 26.69 -11.18 18.72
CA GLY A 184 26.62 -12.02 19.91
C GLY A 184 27.37 -13.32 19.70
N ARG A 185 28.65 -13.26 19.25
CA ARG A 185 29.44 -14.47 19.10
C ARG A 185 30.94 -14.23 19.24
N GLN A 186 31.35 -13.90 20.50
CA GLN A 186 32.72 -14.14 20.95
C GLN A 186 32.81 -13.88 22.46
N ALA A 187 32.51 -14.86 23.28
CA ALA A 187 33.07 -14.99 24.63
C ALA A 187 32.72 -16.38 25.23
N ARG A 188 33.19 -17.46 24.62
CA ARG A 188 33.38 -18.74 25.33
C ARG A 188 34.54 -19.49 24.69
N SER A 189 35.75 -19.05 25.03
CA SER A 189 36.91 -19.91 25.04
C SER A 189 38.06 -19.17 25.72
N ARG A 190 38.19 -19.36 27.02
CA ARG A 190 39.43 -19.31 27.81
C ARG A 190 39.10 -19.40 29.30
N ARG A 191 38.99 -20.62 29.78
CA ARG A 191 39.47 -21.01 31.13
C ARG A 191 39.68 -22.51 31.09
N THR A 192 40.91 -22.85 30.91
CA THR A 192 41.58 -23.97 31.51
C THR A 192 42.29 -23.47 32.70
#